data_65bed0061aa8006adbed6885c19e6949
#
_entry.id   65bed0061aa8006adbed6885c19e6949
#
_cell.length_a   1.000
_cell.length_b   1.000
_cell.length_c   1.000
_cell.angle_alpha   90.00
_cell.angle_beta   90.00
_cell.angle_gamma   90.00
#
_symmetry.space_group_name_H-M   'P 1'
#
loop_
_entity.id
_entity.type
_entity.pdbx_description
1 polymer ?
#
loop_
_entity_poly.entity_id
_entity_poly.type
_entity_poly.pdbx_seq_one_letter_code
_entity_poly.pdbx_strand_id
1 'polypeptide(L)'
;MKFSRKEMIARYHLMNQYVLEDQRAYYNRAIEKNRKASKGVNFIRASLTLLAGIASLVAAFLAGNQDWTGLVTVLVIIAVVAPTMGAAFTTLADLYQWERLTSIYETARKSLAIADALSPLDEMPDDIFLASLDAFSESTLRVMKDESAQWGQVIKTPERLQKYVQEVQQSTDTNNNDTPE
;
A
#
# COMPACT_ATOMS: atom_id res chain seq x y z
N MET A 1 -38.81 -7.42 19.79
CA MET A 1 -39.49 -7.40 18.48
C MET A 1 -39.10 -8.70 17.77
N LYS A 2 -40.07 -9.49 17.30
CA LYS A 2 -39.80 -10.69 16.51
C LYS A 2 -39.86 -10.24 15.03
N PHE A 3 -38.72 -10.28 14.34
CA PHE A 3 -38.69 -10.04 12.90
C PHE A 3 -39.35 -11.20 12.17
N SER A 4 -40.11 -10.89 11.10
CA SER A 4 -40.65 -11.93 10.25
C SER A 4 -39.51 -12.56 9.39
N ARG A 5 -39.69 -13.81 8.93
CA ARG A 5 -38.71 -14.49 8.07
C ARG A 5 -38.38 -13.66 6.83
N LYS A 6 -39.39 -13.04 6.22
CA LYS A 6 -39.23 -12.19 5.05
C LYS A 6 -38.33 -10.96 5.32
N GLU A 7 -38.49 -10.34 6.49
CA GLU A 7 -37.65 -9.20 6.89
C GLU A 7 -36.20 -9.62 7.14
N MET A 8 -35.97 -10.77 7.74
CA MET A 8 -34.63 -11.31 7.97
C MET A 8 -33.92 -11.61 6.64
N ILE A 9 -34.61 -12.27 5.70
CA ILE A 9 -34.08 -12.53 4.34
C ILE A 9 -33.80 -11.22 3.60
N ALA A 10 -34.70 -10.25 3.65
CA ALA A 10 -34.47 -8.94 3.01
C ALA A 10 -33.24 -8.22 3.59
N ARG A 11 -33.03 -8.24 4.90
CA ARG A 11 -31.85 -7.69 5.55
C ARG A 11 -30.58 -8.40 5.13
N TYR A 12 -30.61 -9.72 5.06
CA TYR A 12 -29.48 -10.51 4.57
C TYR A 12 -29.10 -10.11 3.14
N HIS A 13 -30.07 -10.06 2.22
CA HIS A 13 -29.79 -9.67 0.84
C HIS A 13 -29.21 -8.26 0.72
N LEU A 14 -29.73 -7.30 1.50
CA LEU A 14 -29.18 -5.95 1.52
C LEU A 14 -27.72 -5.94 2.01
N MET A 15 -27.42 -6.61 3.12
CA MET A 15 -26.05 -6.70 3.65
C MET A 15 -25.13 -7.43 2.68
N ASN A 16 -25.56 -8.54 2.10
CA ASN A 16 -24.76 -9.30 1.17
C ASN A 16 -24.46 -8.50 -0.08
N GLN A 17 -25.46 -7.87 -0.72
CA GLN A 17 -25.30 -7.15 -1.96
C GLN A 17 -24.56 -5.83 -1.80
N TYR A 18 -24.98 -4.97 -0.87
CA TYR A 18 -24.49 -3.59 -0.75
C TYR A 18 -23.32 -3.42 0.22
N VAL A 19 -23.06 -4.39 1.06
CA VAL A 19 -21.91 -4.31 1.97
C VAL A 19 -20.85 -5.33 1.59
N LEU A 20 -21.18 -6.63 1.57
CA LEU A 20 -20.16 -7.65 1.31
C LEU A 20 -19.64 -7.62 -0.12
N GLU A 21 -20.53 -7.69 -1.13
CA GLU A 21 -20.11 -7.77 -2.54
C GLU A 21 -19.49 -6.47 -3.03
N ASP A 22 -20.00 -5.31 -2.64
CA ASP A 22 -19.41 -4.03 -2.99
C ASP A 22 -18.01 -3.86 -2.38
N GLN A 23 -17.82 -4.25 -1.12
CA GLN A 23 -16.49 -4.21 -0.48
C GLN A 23 -15.54 -5.23 -1.11
N ARG A 24 -16.01 -6.43 -1.43
CA ARG A 24 -15.19 -7.42 -2.16
C ARG A 24 -14.71 -6.88 -3.50
N ALA A 25 -15.59 -6.26 -4.27
CA ALA A 25 -15.25 -5.64 -5.55
C ALA A 25 -14.28 -4.46 -5.37
N TYR A 26 -14.47 -3.65 -4.34
CA TYR A 26 -13.57 -2.56 -3.98
C TYR A 26 -12.17 -3.07 -3.65
N TYR A 27 -12.04 -4.05 -2.76
CA TYR A 27 -10.73 -4.61 -2.37
C TYR A 27 -10.01 -5.23 -3.56
N ASN A 28 -10.69 -5.96 -4.43
CA ASN A 28 -10.08 -6.53 -5.62
C ASN A 28 -9.50 -5.46 -6.54
N ARG A 29 -10.25 -4.36 -6.79
CA ARG A 29 -9.77 -3.23 -7.59
C ARG A 29 -8.59 -2.51 -6.93
N ALA A 30 -8.65 -2.29 -5.62
CA ALA A 30 -7.60 -1.63 -4.86
C ALA A 30 -6.31 -2.45 -4.86
N ILE A 31 -6.38 -3.77 -4.65
CA ILE A 31 -5.25 -4.70 -4.73
C ILE A 31 -4.61 -4.63 -6.12
N GLU A 32 -5.41 -4.74 -7.18
CA GLU A 32 -4.90 -4.73 -8.56
C GLU A 32 -4.21 -3.41 -8.89
N LYS A 33 -4.82 -2.27 -8.52
CA LYS A 33 -4.26 -0.93 -8.72
C LYS A 33 -2.90 -0.79 -8.02
N ASN A 34 -2.83 -1.14 -6.74
CA ASN A 34 -1.59 -1.00 -5.96
C ASN A 34 -0.49 -1.97 -6.43
N ARG A 35 -0.85 -3.22 -6.79
CA ARG A 35 0.09 -4.17 -7.39
C ARG A 35 0.64 -3.69 -8.73
N LYS A 36 -0.19 -3.12 -9.60
CA LYS A 36 0.27 -2.54 -10.88
C LYS A 36 1.23 -1.38 -10.64
N ALA A 37 0.93 -0.49 -9.70
CA ALA A 37 1.79 0.62 -9.34
C ALA A 37 3.16 0.13 -8.82
N SER A 38 3.18 -0.78 -7.84
CA SER A 38 4.40 -1.37 -7.29
C SER A 38 5.25 -2.06 -8.37
N LYS A 39 4.63 -2.91 -9.21
CA LYS A 39 5.33 -3.58 -10.33
C LYS A 39 5.90 -2.58 -11.33
N GLY A 40 5.16 -1.52 -11.67
CA GLY A 40 5.62 -0.47 -12.58
C GLY A 40 6.87 0.23 -12.07
N VAL A 41 6.86 0.65 -10.80
CA VAL A 41 8.02 1.30 -10.18
C VAL A 41 9.22 0.35 -10.08
N ASN A 42 9.00 -0.89 -9.67
CA ASN A 42 10.07 -1.88 -9.60
C ASN A 42 10.68 -2.19 -10.98
N PHE A 43 9.86 -2.23 -12.03
CA PHE A 43 10.34 -2.40 -13.40
C PHE A 43 11.19 -1.21 -13.85
N ILE A 44 10.74 0.04 -13.60
CA ILE A 44 11.51 1.25 -13.95
C ILE A 44 12.87 1.24 -13.22
N ARG A 45 12.89 0.94 -11.92
CA ARG A 45 14.13 0.84 -11.12
C ARG A 45 15.09 -0.19 -11.70
N ALA A 46 14.59 -1.40 -11.97
CA ALA A 46 15.41 -2.47 -12.54
C ALA A 46 15.98 -2.06 -13.92
N SER A 47 15.17 -1.43 -14.76
CA SER A 47 15.59 -0.94 -16.08
C SER A 47 16.67 0.14 -15.98
N LEU A 48 16.52 1.10 -15.05
CA LEU A 48 17.53 2.15 -14.83
C LEU A 48 18.84 1.57 -14.30
N THR A 49 18.79 0.60 -13.40
CA THR A 49 19.98 -0.08 -12.87
C THR A 49 20.71 -0.86 -13.98
N LEU A 50 19.96 -1.59 -14.80
CA LEU A 50 20.51 -2.32 -15.94
C LEU A 50 21.16 -1.37 -16.95
N LEU A 51 20.48 -0.29 -17.28
CA LEU A 51 20.98 0.75 -18.20
C LEU A 51 22.29 1.34 -17.68
N ALA A 52 22.37 1.68 -16.40
CA ALA A 52 23.58 2.20 -15.79
C ALA A 52 24.73 1.19 -15.85
N GLY A 53 24.46 -0.08 -15.57
CA GLY A 53 25.46 -1.15 -15.66
C GLY A 53 26.00 -1.33 -17.06
N ILE A 54 25.12 -1.39 -18.06
CA ILE A 54 25.53 -1.50 -19.48
C ILE A 54 26.34 -0.26 -19.91
N ALA A 55 25.85 0.94 -19.58
CA ALA A 55 26.54 2.19 -19.92
C ALA A 55 27.96 2.24 -19.31
N SER A 56 28.11 1.83 -18.04
CA SER A 56 29.41 1.75 -17.37
C SER A 56 30.38 0.77 -18.07
N LEU A 57 29.89 -0.43 -18.41
CA LEU A 57 30.72 -1.45 -19.06
C LEU A 57 31.19 -0.98 -20.45
N VAL A 58 30.27 -0.42 -21.25
CA VAL A 58 30.59 0.08 -22.59
C VAL A 58 31.55 1.28 -22.50
N ALA A 59 31.33 2.21 -21.57
CA ALA A 59 32.23 3.34 -21.34
C ALA A 59 33.63 2.86 -20.97
N ALA A 60 33.76 1.90 -20.07
CA ALA A 60 35.04 1.33 -19.66
C ALA A 60 35.79 0.67 -20.86
N PHE A 61 35.05 -0.06 -21.71
CA PHE A 61 35.63 -0.71 -22.91
C PHE A 61 36.11 0.30 -23.93
N LEU A 62 35.42 1.43 -24.12
CA LEU A 62 35.75 2.45 -25.09
C LEU A 62 36.75 3.51 -24.58
N ALA A 63 37.01 3.57 -23.28
CA ALA A 63 37.83 4.62 -22.65
C ALA A 63 39.26 4.73 -23.16
N GLY A 64 39.81 3.66 -23.78
CA GLY A 64 41.16 3.66 -24.36
C GLY A 64 41.24 4.25 -25.80
N ASN A 65 40.11 4.59 -26.41
CA ASN A 65 40.08 5.05 -27.80
C ASN A 65 39.64 6.51 -27.90
N GLN A 66 40.54 7.38 -28.38
CA GLN A 66 40.31 8.83 -28.45
C GLN A 66 39.15 9.22 -29.37
N ASP A 67 38.87 8.43 -30.43
CA ASP A 67 37.79 8.71 -31.35
C ASP A 67 36.39 8.65 -30.75
N TRP A 68 36.25 7.97 -29.60
CA TRP A 68 34.97 7.74 -28.90
C TRP A 68 34.77 8.60 -27.65
N THR A 69 35.60 9.60 -27.40
CA THR A 69 35.59 10.43 -26.20
C THR A 69 34.20 11.04 -25.93
N GLY A 70 33.53 11.55 -26.97
CA GLY A 70 32.18 12.11 -26.82
C GLY A 70 31.15 11.08 -26.39
N LEU A 71 31.17 9.87 -26.97
CA LEU A 71 30.27 8.78 -26.59
C LEU A 71 30.54 8.29 -25.16
N VAL A 72 31.82 8.13 -24.79
CA VAL A 72 32.22 7.76 -23.43
C VAL A 72 31.67 8.76 -22.42
N THR A 73 31.77 10.06 -22.68
CA THR A 73 31.23 11.11 -21.82
C THR A 73 29.71 10.94 -21.60
N VAL A 74 28.96 10.73 -22.69
CA VAL A 74 27.49 10.50 -22.58
C VAL A 74 27.19 9.24 -21.78
N LEU A 75 27.88 8.14 -21.99
CA LEU A 75 27.69 6.89 -21.26
C LEU A 75 28.00 7.04 -19.75
N VAL A 76 29.05 7.79 -19.41
CA VAL A 76 29.37 8.09 -18.00
C VAL A 76 28.27 8.92 -17.35
N ILE A 77 27.73 9.93 -18.07
CA ILE A 77 26.58 10.70 -17.53
C ILE A 77 25.38 9.79 -17.29
N ILE A 78 25.04 8.90 -18.22
CA ILE A 78 23.95 7.93 -18.04
C ILE A 78 24.23 7.02 -16.83
N ALA A 79 25.45 6.52 -16.71
CA ALA A 79 25.85 5.64 -15.61
C ALA A 79 25.70 6.29 -14.22
N VAL A 80 25.84 7.62 -14.13
CA VAL A 80 25.68 8.37 -12.87
C VAL A 80 24.23 8.80 -12.64
N VAL A 81 23.55 9.29 -13.69
CA VAL A 81 22.19 9.84 -13.56
C VAL A 81 21.15 8.73 -13.36
N ALA A 82 21.28 7.61 -14.08
CA ALA A 82 20.27 6.55 -13.99
C ALA A 82 20.11 5.95 -12.58
N PRO A 83 21.16 5.64 -11.80
CA PRO A 83 21.01 5.20 -10.41
C PRO A 83 20.37 6.26 -9.50
N THR A 84 20.70 7.54 -9.71
CA THR A 84 20.14 8.66 -8.95
C THR A 84 18.63 8.75 -9.16
N MET A 85 18.16 8.62 -10.40
CA MET A 85 16.74 8.52 -10.71
C MET A 85 16.11 7.27 -10.08
N GLY A 86 16.80 6.13 -10.12
CA GLY A 86 16.36 4.90 -9.47
C GLY A 86 16.14 5.07 -7.96
N ALA A 87 17.02 5.80 -7.28
CA ALA A 87 16.88 6.15 -5.86
C ALA A 87 15.65 7.04 -5.60
N ALA A 88 15.37 8.01 -6.47
CA ALA A 88 14.16 8.84 -6.36
C ALA A 88 12.88 7.98 -6.47
N PHE A 89 12.84 7.01 -7.38
CA PHE A 89 11.71 6.07 -7.48
C PHE A 89 11.60 5.16 -6.25
N THR A 90 12.70 4.84 -5.58
CA THR A 90 12.67 4.10 -4.29
C THR A 90 11.99 4.93 -3.22
N THR A 91 12.41 6.19 -3.06
CA THR A 91 11.80 7.12 -2.11
C THR A 91 10.30 7.30 -2.37
N LEU A 92 9.91 7.38 -3.65
CA LEU A 92 8.51 7.45 -4.03
C LEU A 92 7.74 6.19 -3.62
N ALA A 93 8.31 5.00 -3.85
CA ALA A 93 7.70 3.73 -3.46
C ALA A 93 7.54 3.62 -1.93
N ASP A 94 8.54 4.06 -1.18
CA ASP A 94 8.52 4.09 0.28
C ASP A 94 7.47 5.08 0.81
N LEU A 95 7.30 6.21 0.14
CA LEU A 95 6.29 7.21 0.50
C LEU A 95 4.86 6.69 0.29
N TYR A 96 4.59 6.09 -0.86
CA TYR A 96 3.26 5.60 -1.21
C TYR A 96 2.92 4.23 -0.58
N GLN A 97 3.91 3.48 -0.11
CA GLN A 97 3.76 2.19 0.58
C GLN A 97 2.79 1.22 -0.13
N TRP A 98 2.83 1.14 -1.46
CA TRP A 98 1.90 0.33 -2.26
C TRP A 98 1.84 -1.14 -1.84
N GLU A 99 2.97 -1.72 -1.43
CA GLU A 99 3.02 -3.12 -0.96
C GLU A 99 2.27 -3.30 0.36
N ARG A 100 2.42 -2.34 1.27
CA ARG A 100 1.70 -2.34 2.55
C ARG A 100 0.20 -2.17 2.34
N LEU A 101 -0.21 -1.23 1.45
CA LEU A 101 -1.60 -1.05 1.06
C LEU A 101 -2.19 -2.32 0.45
N THR A 102 -1.45 -2.97 -0.44
CA THR A 102 -1.86 -4.25 -1.02
C THR A 102 -2.10 -5.30 0.06
N SER A 103 -1.18 -5.42 1.03
CA SER A 103 -1.31 -6.38 2.14
C SER A 103 -2.52 -6.10 3.03
N ILE A 104 -2.83 -4.83 3.32
CA ILE A 104 -4.01 -4.41 4.07
C ILE A 104 -5.29 -4.87 3.36
N TYR A 105 -5.42 -4.56 2.07
CA TYR A 105 -6.60 -4.95 1.29
C TYR A 105 -6.70 -6.46 1.08
N GLU A 106 -5.59 -7.19 0.95
CA GLU A 106 -5.61 -8.65 0.89
C GLU A 106 -6.09 -9.27 2.20
N THR A 107 -5.64 -8.72 3.33
CA THR A 107 -6.09 -9.16 4.65
C THR A 107 -7.58 -8.88 4.84
N ALA A 108 -8.04 -7.67 4.52
CA ALA A 108 -9.46 -7.31 4.57
C ALA A 108 -10.32 -8.23 3.67
N ARG A 109 -9.86 -8.51 2.44
CA ARG A 109 -10.55 -9.44 1.54
C ARG A 109 -10.64 -10.86 2.09
N LYS A 110 -9.58 -11.37 2.72
CA LYS A 110 -9.58 -12.69 3.35
C LYS A 110 -10.54 -12.72 4.54
N SER A 111 -10.53 -11.68 5.37
CA SER A 111 -11.45 -11.57 6.51
C SER A 111 -12.91 -11.46 6.06
N LEU A 112 -13.15 -10.78 4.93
CA LEU A 112 -14.48 -10.71 4.31
C LEU A 112 -14.95 -12.08 3.80
N ALA A 113 -14.06 -12.91 3.26
CA ALA A 113 -14.39 -14.29 2.85
C ALA A 113 -14.71 -15.20 4.07
N ILE A 114 -14.08 -14.95 5.23
CA ILE A 114 -14.42 -15.64 6.48
C ILE A 114 -15.79 -15.18 6.96
N ALA A 115 -16.08 -13.88 6.91
CA ALA A 115 -17.41 -13.36 7.26
C ALA A 115 -18.51 -13.95 6.35
N ASP A 116 -18.26 -14.08 5.07
CA ASP A 116 -19.16 -14.70 4.09
C ASP A 116 -19.49 -16.17 4.45
N ALA A 117 -18.54 -16.92 5.01
CA ALA A 117 -18.76 -18.28 5.46
C ALA A 117 -19.76 -18.39 6.64
N LEU A 118 -20.07 -17.27 7.32
CA LEU A 118 -21.09 -17.17 8.36
C LEU A 118 -22.47 -16.79 7.82
N SER A 119 -22.60 -16.65 6.51
CA SER A 119 -23.86 -16.29 5.85
C SER A 119 -24.97 -17.28 6.20
N PRO A 120 -26.18 -16.79 6.51
CA PRO A 120 -27.31 -17.65 6.79
C PRO A 120 -27.75 -18.41 5.54
N LEU A 121 -28.15 -19.68 5.72
CA LEU A 121 -28.72 -20.50 4.67
C LEU A 121 -30.26 -20.47 4.75
N ASP A 122 -30.93 -20.48 3.61
CA ASP A 122 -32.38 -20.39 3.52
C ASP A 122 -33.13 -21.55 4.22
N GLU A 123 -32.47 -22.69 4.39
CA GLU A 123 -33.02 -23.88 5.05
C GLU A 123 -32.90 -23.86 6.58
N MET A 124 -32.19 -22.88 7.15
CA MET A 124 -32.01 -22.81 8.62
C MET A 124 -33.32 -22.44 9.34
N PRO A 125 -33.57 -22.99 10.53
CA PRO A 125 -34.60 -22.51 11.45
C PRO A 125 -34.44 -21.01 11.74
N ASP A 126 -35.57 -20.32 12.04
CA ASP A 126 -35.58 -18.86 12.21
C ASP A 126 -34.64 -18.33 13.28
N ASP A 127 -34.47 -19.05 14.40
CA ASP A 127 -33.55 -18.70 15.46
C ASP A 127 -32.08 -18.84 15.04
N ILE A 128 -31.75 -19.91 14.33
CA ILE A 128 -30.40 -20.15 13.82
C ILE A 128 -30.10 -19.17 12.68
N PHE A 129 -31.06 -18.88 11.81
CA PHE A 129 -30.93 -17.90 10.74
C PHE A 129 -30.63 -16.50 11.30
N LEU A 130 -31.36 -16.09 12.35
CA LEU A 130 -31.14 -14.80 12.98
C LEU A 130 -29.75 -14.71 13.62
N ALA A 131 -29.33 -15.76 14.32
CA ALA A 131 -27.98 -15.81 14.91
C ALA A 131 -26.87 -15.76 13.85
N SER A 132 -27.05 -16.48 12.74
CA SER A 132 -26.10 -16.43 11.61
C SER A 132 -26.09 -15.05 10.95
N LEU A 133 -27.26 -14.41 10.77
CA LEU A 133 -27.37 -13.06 10.22
C LEU A 133 -26.65 -12.02 11.10
N ASP A 134 -26.80 -12.11 12.39
CA ASP A 134 -26.12 -11.22 13.34
C ASP A 134 -24.60 -11.45 13.29
N ALA A 135 -24.14 -12.70 13.33
CA ALA A 135 -22.74 -13.05 13.24
C ALA A 135 -22.11 -12.60 11.91
N PHE A 136 -22.81 -12.82 10.79
CA PHE A 136 -22.41 -12.35 9.46
C PHE A 136 -22.30 -10.83 9.41
N SER A 137 -23.32 -10.12 9.89
CA SER A 137 -23.35 -8.66 9.89
C SER A 137 -22.26 -8.06 10.76
N GLU A 138 -22.09 -8.57 11.96
CA GLU A 138 -21.03 -8.13 12.88
C GLU A 138 -19.64 -8.36 12.30
N SER A 139 -19.39 -9.56 11.76
CA SER A 139 -18.11 -9.93 11.17
C SER A 139 -17.79 -9.04 9.96
N THR A 140 -18.77 -8.76 9.09
CA THR A 140 -18.60 -7.90 7.92
C THR A 140 -18.27 -6.46 8.34
N LEU A 141 -19.01 -5.90 9.28
CA LEU A 141 -18.75 -4.54 9.80
C LEU A 141 -17.42 -4.44 10.52
N ARG A 142 -17.02 -5.50 11.23
CA ARG A 142 -15.71 -5.57 11.89
C ARG A 142 -14.55 -5.48 10.91
N VAL A 143 -14.63 -6.15 9.76
CA VAL A 143 -13.60 -6.05 8.70
C VAL A 143 -13.41 -4.61 8.25
N MET A 144 -14.50 -3.86 8.02
CA MET A 144 -14.44 -2.46 7.61
C MET A 144 -13.84 -1.57 8.73
N LYS A 145 -14.20 -1.83 9.97
CA LYS A 145 -13.64 -1.12 11.13
C LYS A 145 -12.14 -1.38 11.29
N ASP A 146 -11.71 -2.63 11.16
CA ASP A 146 -10.30 -3.03 11.28
C ASP A 146 -9.47 -2.45 10.12
N GLU A 147 -10.00 -2.41 8.91
CA GLU A 147 -9.38 -1.69 7.78
C GLU A 147 -9.18 -0.21 8.11
N SER A 148 -10.24 0.47 8.55
CA SER A 148 -10.18 1.89 8.90
C SER A 148 -9.15 2.18 10.00
N ALA A 149 -9.02 1.29 10.99
CA ALA A 149 -8.01 1.39 12.04
C ALA A 149 -6.58 1.24 11.50
N GLN A 150 -6.37 0.36 10.53
CA GLN A 150 -5.07 0.18 9.88
C GLN A 150 -4.66 1.40 9.05
N TRP A 151 -5.61 2.09 8.42
CA TRP A 151 -5.36 3.37 7.75
C TRP A 151 -4.79 4.42 8.68
N GLY A 152 -5.29 4.54 9.90
CA GLY A 152 -4.73 5.44 10.92
C GLY A 152 -3.26 5.17 11.24
N GLN A 153 -2.77 3.93 11.06
CA GLN A 153 -1.37 3.58 11.27
C GLN A 153 -0.49 3.87 10.03
N VAL A 154 -1.06 3.83 8.83
CA VAL A 154 -0.35 4.18 7.58
C VAL A 154 -0.08 5.69 7.51
N ILE A 155 -1.02 6.49 8.00
CA ILE A 155 -0.94 7.97 8.00
C ILE A 155 -0.06 8.49 9.14
N LYS A 156 0.30 7.65 10.14
CA LYS A 156 1.26 8.07 11.17
C LYS A 156 2.56 8.49 10.51
N THR A 157 2.96 9.70 10.81
CA THR A 157 4.17 10.38 10.33
C THR A 157 5.34 9.40 10.29
N PRO A 158 6.06 9.27 9.17
CA PRO A 158 7.22 8.38 9.09
C PRO A 158 8.17 8.66 10.25
N GLU A 159 8.67 7.63 10.90
CA GLU A 159 9.60 7.77 12.05
C GLU A 159 10.78 8.70 11.75
N ARG A 160 11.20 8.77 10.49
CA ARG A 160 12.23 9.69 10.01
C ARG A 160 11.83 11.18 10.15
N LEU A 161 10.57 11.52 9.88
CA LEU A 161 10.08 12.89 10.07
C LEU A 161 9.96 13.24 11.56
N GLN A 162 9.59 12.28 12.41
CA GLN A 162 9.58 12.49 13.85
C GLN A 162 10.99 12.71 14.39
N LYS A 163 11.97 11.91 13.94
CA LYS A 163 13.39 12.12 14.29
C LYS A 163 13.90 13.47 13.80
N TYR A 164 13.62 13.82 12.55
CA TYR A 164 14.03 15.11 11.99
C TYR A 164 13.43 16.30 12.75
N VAL A 165 12.16 16.24 13.10
CA VAL A 165 11.50 17.28 13.92
C VAL A 165 12.12 17.36 15.31
N GLN A 166 12.45 16.21 15.93
CA GLN A 166 13.14 16.18 17.22
C GLN A 166 14.57 16.74 17.15
N GLU A 167 15.33 16.41 16.11
CA GLU A 167 16.69 16.92 15.88
C GLU A 167 16.67 18.44 15.65
N VAL A 168 15.71 18.97 14.86
CA VAL A 168 15.54 20.39 14.63
C VAL A 168 15.14 21.12 15.92
N GLN A 169 14.23 20.55 16.71
CA GLN A 169 13.85 21.12 18.01
C GLN A 169 15.02 21.17 19.00
N GLN A 170 15.79 20.10 19.12
CA GLN A 170 16.97 20.07 19.99
C GLN A 170 18.04 21.09 19.55
N SER A 171 18.28 21.24 18.25
CA SER A 171 19.23 22.23 17.75
C SER A 171 18.77 23.68 17.98
N THR A 172 17.48 23.93 18.03
CA THR A 172 16.92 25.26 18.30
C THR A 172 17.00 25.61 19.78
N ASP A 173 16.78 24.62 20.66
CA ASP A 173 16.87 24.83 22.12
C ASP A 173 18.32 25.04 22.60
N THR A 174 19.30 24.38 21.95
CA THR A 174 20.72 24.56 22.26
C THR A 174 21.21 25.95 21.87
N ASN A 175 20.71 26.50 20.76
CA ASN A 175 21.13 27.82 20.27
C ASN A 175 20.52 28.98 21.08
N ASN A 176 19.42 28.77 21.81
CA ASN A 176 18.80 29.76 22.67
C ASN A 176 19.44 29.87 24.08
N ASN A 177 20.21 28.85 24.47
CA ASN A 177 20.89 28.85 25.79
C ASN A 177 22.30 29.45 25.76
N ASP A 178 22.86 29.74 24.59
CA ASP A 178 24.21 30.29 24.42
C ASP A 178 24.25 31.82 24.22
N THR A 179 23.19 32.55 24.58
CA THR A 179 23.22 34.03 24.61
C THR A 179 23.71 34.48 26.00
N PRO A 180 24.98 34.89 26.19
CA PRO A 180 25.43 35.45 27.44
C PRO A 180 24.84 36.87 27.62
N GLU A 181 24.33 37.13 28.84
CA GLU A 181 23.97 38.48 29.31
C GLU A 181 25.18 39.44 29.36
#